data_240ec79e08c7d4b0b3206158ec470ef1
#
_entry.id   240ec79e08c7d4b0b3206158ec470ef1
#
_cell.length_a   1.000
_cell.length_b   1.000
_cell.length_c   1.000
_cell.angle_alpha   90.00
_cell.angle_beta   90.00
_cell.angle_gamma   90.00
#
_symmetry.space_group_name_H-M   'P 1'
#
loop_
_entity.id
_entity.type
_entity.pdbx_description
1 polymer ?
#
loop_
_entity_poly.entity_id
_entity_poly.type
_entity_poly.pdbx_seq_one_letter_code
_entity_poly.pdbx_strand_id
1 'polypeptide(L)'
;MNSIKESMRQILKAEAEAVLAIPVTDDYEKAVELIIEHVHRRKGKLVTSGMGKAGQIAMNIATTFSSTGTPSVNLHPSEAQHGDLGIIQADDVMLLISNSGKTREIIQLVELARNLYPQLPFIVITGNPESPLAADANVTLLTGGAPEVCPLGLTPTTSTTMMTVIGDVLVVNVMRLTSFTRADYAKRHHGGYLGHLSREEEK
;
A
#
# COMPACT_ATOMS: atom_id res chain seq x y z
N MET A 1 -33.77 -10.90 -15.00
CA MET A 1 -32.45 -11.06 -14.31
C MET A 1 -31.37 -11.14 -15.38
N ASN A 2 -30.33 -10.32 -15.27
CA ASN A 2 -29.18 -10.46 -16.15
C ASN A 2 -28.53 -11.83 -15.95
N SER A 3 -28.02 -12.46 -17.00
CA SER A 3 -27.27 -13.70 -16.86
C SER A 3 -25.99 -13.43 -16.03
N ILE A 4 -25.47 -14.44 -15.29
CA ILE A 4 -24.19 -14.33 -14.56
C ILE A 4 -23.09 -13.81 -15.49
N LYS A 5 -23.06 -14.28 -16.73
CA LYS A 5 -22.08 -13.87 -17.75
C LYS A 5 -22.16 -12.37 -18.08
N GLU A 6 -23.35 -11.81 -18.11
CA GLU A 6 -23.56 -10.38 -18.34
C GLU A 6 -23.15 -9.56 -17.10
N SER A 7 -23.54 -10.03 -15.91
CA SER A 7 -23.10 -9.43 -14.64
C SER A 7 -21.56 -9.41 -14.53
N MET A 8 -20.87 -10.50 -14.88
CA MET A 8 -19.41 -10.55 -14.91
C MET A 8 -18.80 -9.47 -15.80
N ARG A 9 -19.32 -9.29 -17.01
CA ARG A 9 -18.81 -8.24 -17.92
C ARG A 9 -18.97 -6.84 -17.34
N GLN A 10 -20.12 -6.58 -16.71
CA GLN A 10 -20.40 -5.29 -16.08
C GLN A 10 -19.46 -5.02 -14.91
N ILE A 11 -19.22 -6.01 -14.05
CA ILE A 11 -18.29 -5.91 -12.93
C ILE A 11 -16.86 -5.65 -13.43
N LEU A 12 -16.36 -6.45 -14.37
CA LEU A 12 -15.02 -6.28 -14.92
C LEU A 12 -14.83 -4.91 -15.57
N LYS A 13 -15.85 -4.42 -16.26
CA LYS A 13 -15.81 -3.08 -16.88
C LYS A 13 -15.73 -1.99 -15.81
N ALA A 14 -16.59 -2.04 -14.79
CA ALA A 14 -16.63 -1.06 -13.73
C ALA A 14 -15.32 -1.02 -12.93
N GLU A 15 -14.72 -2.18 -12.59
CA GLU A 15 -13.42 -2.28 -11.94
C GLU A 15 -12.30 -1.67 -12.80
N ALA A 16 -12.28 -1.99 -14.11
CA ALA A 16 -11.30 -1.43 -15.04
C ALA A 16 -11.42 0.09 -15.16
N GLU A 17 -12.65 0.61 -15.27
CA GLU A 17 -12.90 2.06 -15.33
C GLU A 17 -12.46 2.76 -14.04
N ALA A 18 -12.70 2.15 -12.87
CA ALA A 18 -12.27 2.67 -11.59
C ALA A 18 -10.72 2.76 -11.50
N VAL A 19 -10.02 1.72 -11.95
CA VAL A 19 -8.54 1.72 -12.00
C VAL A 19 -8.03 2.82 -12.91
N LEU A 20 -8.61 3.00 -14.08
CA LEU A 20 -8.22 4.06 -15.03
C LEU A 20 -8.52 5.48 -14.52
N ALA A 21 -9.46 5.61 -13.57
CA ALA A 21 -9.84 6.87 -12.97
C ALA A 21 -9.00 7.24 -11.72
N ILE A 22 -8.06 6.39 -11.29
CA ILE A 22 -7.14 6.72 -10.19
C ILE A 22 -6.38 8.02 -10.55
N PRO A 23 -6.43 9.06 -9.70
CA PRO A 23 -5.75 10.32 -9.96
C PRO A 23 -4.23 10.13 -10.01
N VAL A 24 -3.60 10.48 -11.12
CA VAL A 24 -2.13 10.50 -11.26
C VAL A 24 -1.65 11.90 -10.96
N THR A 25 -1.00 12.09 -9.82
CA THR A 25 -0.52 13.37 -9.30
C THR A 25 0.95 13.30 -8.91
N ASP A 26 1.59 14.46 -8.69
CA ASP A 26 2.97 14.56 -8.18
C ASP A 26 3.15 13.91 -6.79
N ASP A 27 2.07 13.57 -6.10
CA ASP A 27 2.13 12.89 -4.81
C ASP A 27 2.67 11.47 -4.91
N TYR A 28 2.56 10.82 -6.07
CA TYR A 28 3.22 9.54 -6.31
C TYR A 28 4.75 9.66 -6.30
N GLU A 29 5.28 10.72 -6.92
CA GLU A 29 6.73 11.00 -6.91
C GLU A 29 7.20 11.27 -5.49
N LYS A 30 6.48 12.10 -4.73
CA LYS A 30 6.77 12.38 -3.31
C LYS A 30 6.73 11.12 -2.45
N ALA A 31 5.72 10.26 -2.63
CA ALA A 31 5.60 9.00 -1.88
C ALA A 31 6.78 8.07 -2.17
N VAL A 32 7.13 7.89 -3.44
CA VAL A 32 8.28 7.07 -3.85
C VAL A 32 9.58 7.64 -3.30
N GLU A 33 9.76 8.96 -3.34
CA GLU A 33 10.95 9.62 -2.81
C GLU A 33 11.08 9.47 -1.29
N LEU A 34 9.98 9.59 -0.53
CA LEU A 34 9.95 9.30 0.91
C LEU A 34 10.38 7.85 1.20
N ILE A 35 9.87 6.88 0.45
CA ILE A 35 10.25 5.48 0.63
C ILE A 35 11.74 5.29 0.34
N ILE A 36 12.25 5.86 -0.75
CA ILE A 36 13.68 5.75 -1.11
C ILE A 36 14.55 6.41 -0.05
N GLU A 37 14.21 7.61 0.39
CA GLU A 37 14.97 8.34 1.40
C GLU A 37 15.04 7.56 2.71
N HIS A 38 13.89 7.15 3.25
CA HIS A 38 13.84 6.53 4.56
C HIS A 38 14.33 5.07 4.54
N VAL A 39 13.96 4.28 3.53
CA VAL A 39 14.28 2.85 3.52
C VAL A 39 15.64 2.56 2.88
N HIS A 40 15.93 3.17 1.72
CA HIS A 40 17.15 2.84 0.98
C HIS A 40 18.36 3.68 1.41
N ARG A 41 18.17 4.97 1.73
CA ARG A 41 19.27 5.86 2.13
C ARG A 41 19.53 5.82 3.64
N ARG A 42 18.49 6.00 4.46
CA ARG A 42 18.61 6.02 5.94
C ARG A 42 18.61 4.64 6.59
N LYS A 43 18.31 3.58 5.83
CA LYS A 43 18.28 2.18 6.32
C LYS A 43 17.17 1.87 7.33
N GLY A 44 16.10 2.65 7.33
CA GLY A 44 14.84 2.30 7.97
C GLY A 44 14.07 1.24 7.19
N LYS A 45 12.78 1.14 7.45
CA LYS A 45 11.86 0.23 6.74
C LYS A 45 10.54 0.91 6.42
N LEU A 46 9.79 0.35 5.49
CA LEU A 46 8.40 0.71 5.24
C LEU A 46 7.49 -0.06 6.19
N VAL A 47 6.75 0.64 7.04
CA VAL A 47 5.75 0.05 7.93
C VAL A 47 4.37 0.29 7.34
N THR A 48 3.70 -0.78 6.89
CA THR A 48 2.34 -0.66 6.34
C THR A 48 1.29 -0.96 7.40
N SER A 49 0.13 -0.31 7.36
CA SER A 49 -0.97 -0.59 8.29
C SER A 49 -2.33 -0.29 7.67
N GLY A 50 -3.34 -1.02 8.13
CA GLY A 50 -4.74 -0.89 7.73
C GLY A 50 -5.63 -1.79 8.58
N MET A 51 -6.96 -1.56 8.54
CA MET A 51 -7.95 -2.41 9.21
C MET A 51 -8.79 -3.22 8.22
N GLY A 52 -9.16 -4.44 8.60
CA GLY A 52 -10.04 -5.31 7.81
C GLY A 52 -9.47 -5.57 6.40
N LYS A 53 -10.25 -5.29 5.35
CA LYS A 53 -9.81 -5.49 3.96
C LYS A 53 -8.62 -4.61 3.60
N ALA A 54 -8.62 -3.34 4.02
CA ALA A 54 -7.48 -2.45 3.83
C ALA A 54 -6.21 -2.97 4.54
N GLY A 55 -6.34 -3.64 5.69
CA GLY A 55 -5.23 -4.30 6.38
C GLY A 55 -4.65 -5.48 5.59
N GLN A 56 -5.49 -6.26 4.91
CA GLN A 56 -5.03 -7.32 4.02
C GLN A 56 -4.25 -6.76 2.82
N ILE A 57 -4.70 -5.63 2.26
CA ILE A 57 -3.98 -4.94 1.19
C ILE A 57 -2.64 -4.37 1.72
N ALA A 58 -2.64 -3.77 2.90
CA ALA A 58 -1.42 -3.27 3.54
C ALA A 58 -0.38 -4.38 3.72
N MET A 59 -0.80 -5.57 4.17
CA MET A 59 0.08 -6.75 4.29
C MET A 59 0.60 -7.21 2.92
N ASN A 60 -0.25 -7.25 1.90
CA ASN A 60 0.15 -7.60 0.54
C ASN A 60 1.21 -6.64 0.01
N ILE A 61 1.02 -5.33 0.18
CA ILE A 61 1.98 -4.30 -0.22
C ILE A 61 3.31 -4.49 0.52
N ALA A 62 3.29 -4.72 1.85
CA ALA A 62 4.51 -4.96 2.62
C ALA A 62 5.31 -6.16 2.10
N THR A 63 4.63 -7.28 1.86
CA THR A 63 5.31 -8.50 1.35
C THR A 63 5.85 -8.31 -0.06
N THR A 64 5.15 -7.56 -0.91
CA THR A 64 5.61 -7.26 -2.27
C THR A 64 6.86 -6.36 -2.23
N PHE A 65 6.88 -5.30 -1.41
CA PHE A 65 8.07 -4.48 -1.20
C PHE A 65 9.25 -5.29 -0.67
N SER A 66 9.03 -6.13 0.35
CA SER A 66 10.09 -6.99 0.90
C SER A 66 10.68 -7.91 -0.15
N SER A 67 9.82 -8.51 -0.99
CA SER A 67 10.24 -9.43 -2.05
C SER A 67 11.03 -8.73 -3.16
N THR A 68 10.86 -7.44 -3.31
CA THR A 68 11.51 -6.60 -4.33
C THR A 68 12.62 -5.70 -3.77
N GLY A 69 13.14 -6.04 -2.58
CA GLY A 69 14.36 -5.43 -2.04
C GLY A 69 14.17 -4.20 -1.17
N THR A 70 12.94 -3.81 -0.88
CA THR A 70 12.62 -2.73 0.05
C THR A 70 12.18 -3.32 1.38
N PRO A 71 12.99 -3.27 2.45
CA PRO A 71 12.62 -3.77 3.78
C PRO A 71 11.27 -3.19 4.24
N SER A 72 10.33 -4.08 4.51
CA SER A 72 8.95 -3.70 4.80
C SER A 72 8.29 -4.69 5.75
N VAL A 73 7.38 -4.19 6.59
CA VAL A 73 6.62 -4.99 7.56
C VAL A 73 5.20 -4.44 7.70
N ASN A 74 4.24 -5.32 7.93
CA ASN A 74 2.88 -4.91 8.28
C ASN A 74 2.73 -4.83 9.80
N LEU A 75 2.17 -3.74 10.30
CA LEU A 75 1.81 -3.52 11.71
C LEU A 75 0.30 -3.44 11.84
N HIS A 76 -0.29 -4.39 12.57
CA HIS A 76 -1.72 -4.35 12.85
C HIS A 76 -2.02 -3.22 13.86
N PRO A 77 -2.95 -2.29 13.58
CA PRO A 77 -3.12 -1.09 14.41
C PRO A 77 -3.63 -1.38 15.82
N SER A 78 -4.39 -2.46 16.02
CA SER A 78 -4.79 -2.87 17.37
C SER A 78 -3.64 -3.49 18.16
N GLU A 79 -2.80 -4.33 17.53
CA GLU A 79 -1.65 -4.94 18.21
C GLU A 79 -0.58 -3.90 18.56
N ALA A 80 -0.47 -2.82 17.77
CA ALA A 80 0.39 -1.69 18.09
C ALA A 80 0.12 -1.12 19.49
N GLN A 81 -1.15 -1.11 19.93
CA GLN A 81 -1.54 -0.66 21.28
C GLN A 81 -1.13 -1.61 22.41
N HIS A 82 -0.73 -2.83 22.05
CA HIS A 82 -0.34 -3.90 22.98
C HIS A 82 1.15 -4.25 22.93
N GLY A 83 1.97 -3.34 22.34
CA GLY A 83 3.44 -3.46 22.36
C GLY A 83 4.08 -3.55 20.98
N ASP A 84 3.36 -3.98 19.94
CA ASP A 84 3.92 -4.11 18.59
C ASP A 84 4.31 -2.75 17.98
N LEU A 85 3.90 -1.63 18.59
CA LEU A 85 4.37 -0.29 18.26
C LEU A 85 5.90 -0.18 18.32
N GLY A 86 6.54 -0.99 19.16
CA GLY A 86 8.00 -1.09 19.28
C GLY A 86 8.75 -1.49 18.01
N ILE A 87 8.03 -1.97 16.96
CA ILE A 87 8.62 -2.27 15.66
C ILE A 87 9.05 -1.00 14.91
N ILE A 88 8.42 0.15 15.21
CA ILE A 88 8.68 1.43 14.54
C ILE A 88 10.01 2.00 15.04
N GLN A 89 10.80 2.57 14.13
CA GLN A 89 12.08 3.22 14.37
C GLN A 89 12.08 4.66 13.80
N ALA A 90 12.99 5.50 14.24
CA ALA A 90 13.03 6.91 13.86
C ALA A 90 13.20 7.18 12.36
N ASP A 91 13.91 6.30 11.67
CA ASP A 91 14.17 6.43 10.22
C ASP A 91 13.16 5.69 9.33
N ASP A 92 12.10 5.12 9.90
CA ASP A 92 11.05 4.46 9.14
C ASP A 92 10.15 5.45 8.39
N VAL A 93 9.36 4.93 7.47
CA VAL A 93 8.23 5.60 6.84
C VAL A 93 6.99 4.72 6.95
N MET A 94 5.83 5.28 7.24
CA MET A 94 4.59 4.52 7.34
C MET A 94 3.69 4.72 6.12
N LEU A 95 3.10 3.61 5.62
CA LEU A 95 2.05 3.60 4.61
C LEU A 95 0.75 3.13 5.25
N LEU A 96 -0.21 4.03 5.38
CA LEU A 96 -1.48 3.80 6.06
C LEU A 96 -2.62 3.73 5.05
N ILE A 97 -3.49 2.73 5.17
CA ILE A 97 -4.57 2.50 4.23
C ILE A 97 -5.92 2.54 4.94
N SER A 98 -6.77 3.48 4.54
CA SER A 98 -8.14 3.59 5.03
C SER A 98 -9.03 4.30 4.00
N ASN A 99 -10.01 3.59 3.41
CA ASN A 99 -10.88 4.18 2.38
C ASN A 99 -11.63 5.41 2.90
N SER A 100 -12.19 5.36 4.10
CA SER A 100 -12.87 6.51 4.72
C SER A 100 -11.92 7.57 5.26
N GLY A 101 -10.66 7.19 5.56
CA GLY A 101 -9.70 8.01 6.28
C GLY A 101 -10.14 8.38 7.72
N LYS A 102 -11.14 7.65 8.27
CA LYS A 102 -11.75 7.88 9.59
C LYS A 102 -11.68 6.65 10.49
N THR A 103 -10.95 5.61 10.09
CA THR A 103 -10.79 4.39 10.88
C THR A 103 -10.09 4.72 12.20
N ARG A 104 -10.79 4.54 13.31
CA ARG A 104 -10.34 4.95 14.64
C ARG A 104 -8.99 4.36 15.01
N GLU A 105 -8.80 3.07 14.76
CA GLU A 105 -7.58 2.35 15.09
C GLU A 105 -6.36 2.89 14.33
N ILE A 106 -6.56 3.33 13.09
CA ILE A 106 -5.48 3.93 12.28
C ILE A 106 -5.15 5.34 12.80
N ILE A 107 -6.15 6.14 13.15
CA ILE A 107 -5.93 7.47 13.72
C ILE A 107 -5.18 7.35 15.05
N GLN A 108 -5.58 6.43 15.92
CA GLN A 108 -4.88 6.15 17.18
C GLN A 108 -3.43 5.68 16.94
N LEU A 109 -3.20 4.85 15.93
CA LEU A 109 -1.84 4.44 15.55
C LEU A 109 -0.96 5.62 15.15
N VAL A 110 -1.50 6.58 14.39
CA VAL A 110 -0.79 7.82 14.02
C VAL A 110 -0.40 8.61 15.26
N GLU A 111 -1.33 8.82 16.19
CA GLU A 111 -1.07 9.53 17.44
C GLU A 111 0.04 8.85 18.25
N LEU A 112 -0.01 7.53 18.42
CA LEU A 112 0.97 6.74 19.15
C LEU A 112 2.35 6.76 18.47
N ALA A 113 2.39 6.64 17.15
CA ALA A 113 3.64 6.69 16.37
C ALA A 113 4.30 8.07 16.45
N ARG A 114 3.51 9.16 16.39
CA ARG A 114 4.02 10.53 16.58
C ARG A 114 4.53 10.80 17.98
N ASN A 115 3.93 10.19 19.00
CA ASN A 115 4.42 10.29 20.37
C ASN A 115 5.80 9.66 20.54
N LEU A 116 6.08 8.58 19.79
CA LEU A 116 7.42 7.97 19.77
C LEU A 116 8.41 8.76 18.91
N TYR A 117 7.98 9.12 17.70
CA TYR A 117 8.83 9.76 16.68
C TYR A 117 8.07 10.91 16.01
N PRO A 118 8.14 12.15 16.53
CA PRO A 118 7.36 13.29 16.03
C PRO A 118 7.60 13.63 14.55
N GLN A 119 8.73 13.22 13.98
CA GLN A 119 9.10 13.49 12.58
C GLN A 119 8.86 12.29 11.66
N LEU A 120 8.23 11.21 12.15
CA LEU A 120 7.93 10.04 11.35
C LEU A 120 7.00 10.40 10.17
N PRO A 121 7.38 10.16 8.92
CA PRO A 121 6.53 10.51 7.79
C PRO A 121 5.44 9.47 7.53
N PHE A 122 4.27 9.98 7.12
CA PHE A 122 3.10 9.18 6.77
C PHE A 122 2.71 9.38 5.31
N ILE A 123 2.61 8.27 4.58
CA ILE A 123 1.96 8.16 3.28
C ILE A 123 0.59 7.54 3.52
N VAL A 124 -0.47 8.13 2.98
CA VAL A 124 -1.84 7.66 3.18
C VAL A 124 -2.47 7.28 1.85
N ILE A 125 -3.10 6.11 1.77
CA ILE A 125 -3.99 5.73 0.67
C ILE A 125 -5.43 5.82 1.18
N THR A 126 -6.25 6.70 0.56
CA THR A 126 -7.64 6.94 0.99
C THR A 126 -8.54 7.32 -0.18
N GLY A 127 -9.85 7.06 -0.05
CA GLY A 127 -10.87 7.60 -0.94
C GLY A 127 -11.41 8.99 -0.53
N ASN A 128 -10.98 9.50 0.64
CA ASN A 128 -11.51 10.74 1.20
C ASN A 128 -10.40 11.77 1.46
N PRO A 129 -10.21 12.75 0.55
CA PRO A 129 -9.18 13.77 0.68
C PRO A 129 -9.36 14.70 1.87
N GLU A 130 -10.61 14.83 2.39
CA GLU A 130 -10.94 15.72 3.52
C GLU A 130 -10.96 14.97 4.86
N SER A 131 -10.41 13.76 4.90
CA SER A 131 -10.38 12.96 6.11
C SER A 131 -9.31 13.41 7.11
N PRO A 132 -9.52 13.15 8.42
CA PRO A 132 -8.49 13.42 9.42
C PRO A 132 -7.15 12.76 9.08
N LEU A 133 -7.18 11.53 8.54
CA LEU A 133 -5.97 10.81 8.18
C LEU A 133 -5.23 11.47 7.01
N ALA A 134 -5.95 12.01 6.01
CA ALA A 134 -5.34 12.75 4.91
C ALA A 134 -4.74 14.08 5.39
N ALA A 135 -5.39 14.75 6.34
CA ALA A 135 -4.90 16.02 6.90
C ALA A 135 -3.58 15.85 7.68
N ASP A 136 -3.36 14.69 8.30
CA ASP A 136 -2.15 14.35 9.05
C ASP A 136 -1.02 13.80 8.18
N ALA A 137 -1.28 13.44 6.93
CA ALA A 137 -0.33 12.81 6.04
C ALA A 137 0.72 13.78 5.49
N ASN A 138 1.94 13.30 5.29
CA ASN A 138 2.94 14.00 4.47
C ASN A 138 2.61 13.90 2.99
N VAL A 139 2.01 12.78 2.58
CA VAL A 139 1.58 12.51 1.20
C VAL A 139 0.27 11.73 1.22
N THR A 140 -0.70 12.14 0.40
CA THR A 140 -1.99 11.45 0.25
C THR A 140 -2.18 10.96 -1.18
N LEU A 141 -2.37 9.66 -1.33
CA LEU A 141 -2.69 9.00 -2.59
C LEU A 141 -4.18 8.67 -2.62
N LEU A 142 -4.90 9.25 -3.56
CA LEU A 142 -6.34 9.11 -3.67
C LEU A 142 -6.72 7.92 -4.55
N THR A 143 -7.71 7.13 -4.09
CA THR A 143 -8.29 6.03 -4.88
C THR A 143 -9.25 6.52 -5.98
N GLY A 144 -9.63 7.81 -5.98
CA GLY A 144 -10.58 8.36 -6.96
C GLY A 144 -12.05 8.20 -6.59
N GLY A 145 -12.38 7.46 -5.50
CA GLY A 145 -13.73 7.44 -4.93
C GLY A 145 -14.80 6.71 -5.77
N ALA A 146 -14.42 5.79 -6.66
CA ALA A 146 -15.37 4.98 -7.42
C ALA A 146 -16.26 4.13 -6.49
N PRO A 147 -17.53 3.90 -6.85
CA PRO A 147 -18.45 3.11 -6.03
C PRO A 147 -18.05 1.63 -6.02
N GLU A 148 -18.41 0.93 -4.95
CA GLU A 148 -18.24 -0.52 -4.85
C GLU A 148 -19.16 -1.24 -5.84
N VAL A 149 -18.65 -2.27 -6.53
CA VAL A 149 -19.44 -3.07 -7.46
C VAL A 149 -20.37 -4.08 -6.78
N CYS A 150 -20.30 -4.23 -5.48
CA CYS A 150 -21.21 -5.11 -4.75
C CYS A 150 -22.64 -4.54 -4.77
N PRO A 151 -23.67 -5.41 -4.81
CA PRO A 151 -25.07 -4.98 -4.93
C PRO A 151 -25.56 -4.06 -3.79
N LEU A 152 -24.88 -4.08 -2.65
CA LEU A 152 -25.22 -3.24 -1.49
C LEU A 152 -24.43 -1.93 -1.47
N GLY A 153 -23.39 -1.77 -2.31
CA GLY A 153 -22.46 -0.64 -2.24
C GLY A 153 -21.66 -0.55 -0.94
N LEU A 154 -21.53 -1.67 -0.19
CA LEU A 154 -20.94 -1.69 1.15
C LEU A 154 -19.69 -2.56 1.25
N THR A 155 -19.68 -3.70 0.56
CA THR A 155 -18.55 -4.63 0.60
C THR A 155 -17.37 -4.05 -0.14
N PRO A 156 -16.21 -3.86 0.49
CA PRO A 156 -15.01 -3.41 -0.19
C PRO A 156 -14.62 -4.37 -1.33
N THR A 157 -14.75 -3.90 -2.55
CA THR A 157 -14.44 -4.56 -3.81
C THR A 157 -13.59 -3.63 -4.66
N THR A 158 -14.20 -2.67 -5.32
CA THR A 158 -13.54 -1.66 -6.15
C THR A 158 -12.51 -0.85 -5.38
N SER A 159 -12.83 -0.42 -4.16
CA SER A 159 -11.88 0.32 -3.33
C SER A 159 -10.61 -0.49 -3.02
N THR A 160 -10.74 -1.79 -2.76
CA THR A 160 -9.58 -2.66 -2.50
C THR A 160 -8.76 -2.94 -3.75
N THR A 161 -9.40 -3.06 -4.91
CA THR A 161 -8.73 -3.17 -6.21
C THR A 161 -7.86 -1.92 -6.47
N MET A 162 -8.41 -0.73 -6.29
CA MET A 162 -7.69 0.51 -6.46
C MET A 162 -6.51 0.65 -5.49
N MET A 163 -6.69 0.32 -4.19
CA MET A 163 -5.61 0.32 -3.21
C MET A 163 -4.47 -0.62 -3.59
N THR A 164 -4.80 -1.80 -4.11
CA THR A 164 -3.80 -2.77 -4.60
C THR A 164 -3.00 -2.20 -5.76
N VAL A 165 -3.68 -1.64 -6.76
CA VAL A 165 -3.01 -1.04 -7.93
C VAL A 165 -2.11 0.14 -7.53
N ILE A 166 -2.55 0.99 -6.60
CA ILE A 166 -1.71 2.07 -6.05
C ILE A 166 -0.44 1.48 -5.41
N GLY A 167 -0.58 0.41 -4.64
CA GLY A 167 0.54 -0.32 -4.05
C GLY A 167 1.52 -0.84 -5.12
N ASP A 168 1.01 -1.45 -6.18
CA ASP A 168 1.82 -1.95 -7.29
C ASP A 168 2.57 -0.82 -8.00
N VAL A 169 1.91 0.33 -8.20
CA VAL A 169 2.54 1.53 -8.78
C VAL A 169 3.72 1.98 -7.93
N LEU A 170 3.58 2.04 -6.60
CA LEU A 170 4.66 2.39 -5.69
C LEU A 170 5.81 1.39 -5.77
N VAL A 171 5.52 0.09 -5.67
CA VAL A 171 6.53 -0.99 -5.73
C VAL A 171 7.34 -0.91 -7.02
N VAL A 172 6.66 -0.85 -8.18
CA VAL A 172 7.31 -0.87 -9.49
C VAL A 172 8.19 0.37 -9.68
N ASN A 173 7.76 1.55 -9.22
CA ASN A 173 8.57 2.75 -9.34
C ASN A 173 9.77 2.75 -8.39
N VAL A 174 9.63 2.26 -7.16
CA VAL A 174 10.79 2.06 -6.25
C VAL A 174 11.78 1.06 -6.85
N MET A 175 11.33 -0.07 -7.41
CA MET A 175 12.21 -1.03 -8.11
C MET A 175 13.00 -0.35 -9.24
N ARG A 176 12.35 0.48 -10.07
CA ARG A 176 13.01 1.21 -11.17
C ARG A 176 14.09 2.15 -10.66
N LEU A 177 13.76 2.97 -9.66
CA LEU A 177 14.67 4.00 -9.14
C LEU A 177 15.81 3.43 -8.29
N THR A 178 15.62 2.25 -7.69
CA THR A 178 16.67 1.52 -6.97
C THR A 178 17.47 0.58 -7.88
N SER A 179 17.17 0.55 -9.18
CA SER A 179 17.80 -0.36 -10.16
C SER A 179 17.76 -1.82 -9.72
N PHE A 180 16.64 -2.25 -9.12
CA PHE A 180 16.46 -3.62 -8.65
C PHE A 180 16.49 -4.60 -9.82
N THR A 181 17.41 -5.56 -9.75
CA THR A 181 17.72 -6.47 -10.87
C THR A 181 17.07 -7.85 -10.70
N ARG A 182 17.03 -8.61 -11.79
CA ARG A 182 16.65 -10.03 -11.78
C ARG A 182 17.56 -10.85 -10.85
N ALA A 183 18.85 -10.56 -10.81
CA ALA A 183 19.79 -11.18 -9.89
C ALA A 183 19.46 -10.87 -8.42
N ASP A 184 19.00 -9.67 -8.11
CA ASP A 184 18.55 -9.31 -6.76
C ASP A 184 17.24 -10.02 -6.39
N TYR A 185 16.35 -10.22 -7.36
CA TYR A 185 15.14 -11.00 -7.19
C TYR A 185 15.47 -12.46 -6.87
N ALA A 186 16.39 -13.07 -7.63
CA ALA A 186 16.82 -14.45 -7.44
C ALA A 186 17.41 -14.72 -6.04
N LYS A 187 18.10 -13.74 -5.44
CA LYS A 187 18.63 -13.82 -4.07
C LYS A 187 17.54 -13.89 -3.00
N ARG A 188 16.32 -13.48 -3.29
CA ARG A 188 15.17 -13.43 -2.37
C ARG A 188 14.15 -14.53 -2.62
N HIS A 189 14.18 -15.14 -3.81
CA HIS A 189 13.21 -16.16 -4.23
C HIS A 189 13.92 -17.48 -4.53
N HIS A 190 14.11 -18.30 -3.49
CA HIS A 190 14.84 -19.56 -3.61
C HIS A 190 13.99 -20.75 -4.09
N GLY A 191 12.68 -20.71 -3.89
CA GLY A 191 11.74 -21.77 -4.22
C GLY A 191 10.72 -21.38 -5.30
N GLY A 192 10.02 -22.41 -5.81
CA GLY A 192 8.91 -22.24 -6.75
C GLY A 192 9.28 -21.77 -8.15
N TYR A 193 8.25 -21.59 -8.98
CA TYR A 193 8.39 -21.22 -10.40
C TYR A 193 9.15 -19.90 -10.60
N LEU A 194 8.82 -18.86 -9.85
CA LEU A 194 9.48 -17.56 -9.98
C LEU A 194 10.95 -17.60 -9.58
N GLY A 195 11.30 -18.40 -8.57
CA GLY A 195 12.69 -18.60 -8.18
C GLY A 195 13.51 -19.33 -9.26
N HIS A 196 12.92 -20.27 -10.00
CA HIS A 196 13.55 -20.87 -11.18
C HIS A 196 13.68 -19.86 -12.31
N LEU A 197 12.59 -19.20 -12.69
CA LEU A 197 12.55 -18.22 -13.78
C LEU A 197 13.55 -17.08 -13.57
N SER A 198 13.75 -16.64 -12.32
CA SER A 198 14.68 -15.55 -12.02
C SER A 198 16.16 -15.92 -12.19
N ARG A 199 16.48 -17.21 -12.22
CA ARG A 199 17.84 -17.75 -12.42
C ARG A 199 18.13 -18.21 -13.85
N GLU A 200 17.11 -18.32 -14.70
CA GLU A 200 17.32 -18.58 -16.12
C GLU A 200 17.92 -17.34 -16.78
N GLU A 201 19.03 -17.49 -17.49
CA GLU A 201 19.60 -16.42 -18.31
C GLU A 201 18.65 -16.10 -19.45
N GLU A 202 18.51 -14.82 -19.79
CA GLU A 202 17.84 -14.42 -21.03
C GLU A 202 18.64 -14.99 -22.19
N LYS A 203 18.04 -15.95 -22.90
CA LYS A 203 18.61 -16.53 -24.12
C LYS A 203 18.44 -15.58 -25.29
#